data_9efca4f072f05a12c569bd7639a24105
#
_entry.id   9efca4f072f05a12c569bd7639a24105
#
_cell.length_a   1.000
_cell.length_b   1.000
_cell.length_c   1.000
_cell.angle_alpha   90.00
_cell.angle_beta   90.00
_cell.angle_gamma   90.00
#
_symmetry.space_group_name_H-M   'P 1'
#
loop_
_entity.id
_entity.type
_entity.pdbx_description
1 polymer ?
#
loop_
_entity_poly.entity_id
_entity_poly.type
_entity_poly.pdbx_seq_one_letter_code
_entity_poly.pdbx_strand_id
1 'polypeptide(L)'
;MSESLRFVSDYLQLMAMSFMAVVYIFRIRWLLKFKASRERQAPSENVDASSFKGIVYSWANIAMPWSMESTRHMSFFYIQFVVFHLAVAANIGMSLVIPYAPGLMKPMIVVRLLQILFAAACAIGCYRMFRRLSNPAMRLISTPDDFFSLALLTVWCFASIFAAPNRPDLGEGPLMVYFIMTAFFLVYVPFSKISHYLYYPFTRFYFGRTMGYRGVYPIKRVTQPKPTNNKGIKSI
;
A
#
# COMPACT_ATOMS: atom_id res chain seq x y z
N MET A 1 -23.71 21.29 -9.95
CA MET A 1 -22.91 21.26 -8.71
C MET A 1 -23.25 22.50 -7.89
N SER A 2 -23.61 22.32 -6.62
CA SER A 2 -23.78 23.43 -5.68
C SER A 2 -22.44 24.11 -5.35
N GLU A 3 -22.51 25.33 -4.82
CA GLU A 3 -21.30 26.02 -4.32
C GLU A 3 -20.62 25.23 -3.21
N SER A 4 -21.39 24.58 -2.34
CA SER A 4 -20.88 23.75 -1.26
C SER A 4 -20.08 22.54 -1.77
N LEU A 5 -20.60 21.83 -2.78
CA LEU A 5 -19.88 20.70 -3.38
C LEU A 5 -18.61 21.15 -4.08
N ARG A 6 -18.67 22.28 -4.79
CA ARG A 6 -17.50 22.89 -5.44
C ARG A 6 -16.44 23.31 -4.42
N PHE A 7 -16.85 23.89 -3.31
CA PHE A 7 -15.93 24.25 -2.23
C PHE A 7 -15.21 23.00 -1.69
N VAL A 8 -15.95 21.92 -1.43
CA VAL A 8 -15.39 20.69 -0.85
C VAL A 8 -14.54 19.90 -1.86
N SER A 9 -14.93 19.88 -3.16
CA SER A 9 -14.17 19.13 -4.18
C SER A 9 -12.88 19.85 -4.64
N ASP A 10 -12.84 21.17 -4.61
CA ASP A 10 -11.73 21.95 -5.15
C ASP A 10 -10.90 22.57 -4.02
N TYR A 11 -11.48 23.54 -3.30
CA TYR A 11 -10.74 24.33 -2.33
C TYR A 11 -10.30 23.53 -1.10
N LEU A 12 -11.21 22.75 -0.51
CA LEU A 12 -10.89 21.95 0.68
C LEU A 12 -9.85 20.87 0.34
N GLN A 13 -9.95 20.23 -0.83
CA GLN A 13 -8.94 19.25 -1.26
C GLN A 13 -7.58 19.91 -1.46
N LEU A 14 -7.53 21.07 -2.11
CA LEU A 14 -6.28 21.77 -2.34
C LEU A 14 -5.61 22.21 -1.03
N MET A 15 -6.38 22.72 -0.07
CA MET A 15 -5.87 23.07 1.27
C MET A 15 -5.33 21.84 1.99
N ALA A 16 -6.07 20.73 1.99
CA ALA A 16 -5.65 19.49 2.65
C ALA A 16 -4.42 18.87 1.99
N MET A 17 -4.33 18.88 0.66
CA MET A 17 -3.15 18.43 -0.08
C MET A 17 -1.92 19.30 0.19
N SER A 18 -2.10 20.62 0.24
CA SER A 18 -1.02 21.55 0.56
C SER A 18 -0.49 21.32 1.98
N PHE A 19 -1.39 21.13 2.94
CA PHE A 19 -1.02 20.77 4.31
C PHE A 19 -0.22 19.46 4.36
N MET A 20 -0.73 18.40 3.70
CA MET A 20 -0.03 17.11 3.62
C MET A 20 1.36 17.25 2.99
N ALA A 21 1.47 18.01 1.90
CA ALA A 21 2.75 18.25 1.22
C ALA A 21 3.77 18.93 2.13
N VAL A 22 3.36 19.97 2.86
CA VAL A 22 4.22 20.68 3.83
C VAL A 22 4.72 19.73 4.91
N VAL A 23 3.82 18.92 5.53
CA VAL A 23 4.20 17.96 6.57
C VAL A 23 5.18 16.91 5.99
N TYR A 24 4.95 16.43 4.77
CA TYR A 24 5.84 15.45 4.13
C TYR A 24 7.21 16.03 3.79
N ILE A 25 7.28 17.28 3.33
CA ILE A 25 8.56 17.97 3.11
C ILE A 25 9.37 18.01 4.41
N PHE A 26 8.76 18.39 5.52
CA PHE A 26 9.45 18.40 6.82
C PHE A 26 9.90 17.01 7.26
N ARG A 27 9.07 15.98 7.08
CA ARG A 27 9.41 14.59 7.42
C ARG A 27 10.54 14.03 6.57
N ILE A 28 10.51 14.27 5.26
CA ILE A 28 11.59 13.86 4.35
C ILE A 28 12.89 14.59 4.70
N ARG A 29 12.83 15.91 4.92
CA ARG A 29 14.02 16.68 5.34
C ARG A 29 14.60 16.16 6.66
N TRP A 30 13.73 15.82 7.61
CA TRP A 30 14.17 15.22 8.86
C TRP A 30 14.82 13.86 8.63
N LEU A 31 14.23 12.98 7.84
CA LEU A 31 14.79 11.67 7.50
C LEU A 31 16.16 11.78 6.84
N LEU A 32 16.32 12.71 5.90
CA LEU A 32 17.56 12.89 5.15
C LEU A 32 18.71 13.50 5.98
N LYS A 33 18.44 14.05 7.19
CA LYS A 33 19.48 14.48 8.12
C LYS A 33 20.28 13.32 8.70
N PHE A 34 19.69 12.13 8.77
CA PHE A 34 20.37 10.95 9.31
C PHE A 34 21.28 10.32 8.26
N LYS A 35 22.55 10.18 8.62
CA LYS A 35 23.50 9.46 7.79
C LYS A 35 23.20 7.95 7.85
N ALA A 36 23.22 7.30 6.71
CA ALA A 36 23.18 5.84 6.68
C ALA A 36 24.37 5.27 7.45
N SER A 37 24.14 4.30 8.31
CA SER A 37 25.21 3.58 9.00
C SER A 37 26.12 2.89 7.96
N ARG A 38 27.42 2.80 8.28
CA ARG A 38 28.36 2.04 7.46
C ARG A 38 28.15 0.54 7.75
N GLU A 39 28.06 -0.24 6.67
CA GLU A 39 28.11 -1.69 6.79
C GLU A 39 29.48 -2.12 7.30
N ARG A 40 29.49 -2.86 8.40
CA ARG A 40 30.73 -3.35 9.04
C ARG A 40 31.09 -4.77 8.64
N GLN A 41 30.15 -5.53 8.09
CA GLN A 41 30.43 -6.88 7.61
C GLN A 41 31.09 -6.81 6.25
N ALA A 42 32.10 -7.63 6.04
CA ALA A 42 32.71 -7.81 4.73
C ALA A 42 31.65 -8.34 3.75
N PRO A 43 31.73 -7.98 2.44
CA PRO A 43 30.94 -8.63 1.42
C PRO A 43 31.20 -10.13 1.47
N SER A 44 30.17 -10.95 1.19
CA SER A 44 30.41 -12.38 1.01
C SER A 44 31.38 -12.58 -0.18
N GLU A 45 32.21 -13.61 -0.13
CA GLU A 45 33.18 -13.97 -1.19
C GLU A 45 32.49 -14.24 -2.54
N ASN A 46 31.18 -14.22 -2.62
CA ASN A 46 30.42 -14.37 -3.83
C ASN A 46 30.66 -13.17 -4.77
N VAL A 47 31.13 -13.48 -5.95
CA VAL A 47 31.51 -12.59 -7.07
C VAL A 47 30.37 -11.63 -7.50
N ASP A 48 29.12 -11.89 -7.13
CA ASP A 48 27.94 -11.13 -7.54
C ASP A 48 27.45 -10.07 -6.53
N ALA A 49 28.23 -9.77 -5.49
CA ALA A 49 27.87 -8.75 -4.51
C ALA A 49 27.76 -7.37 -5.17
N SER A 50 26.56 -6.82 -5.26
CA SER A 50 26.31 -5.52 -5.88
C SER A 50 25.21 -4.76 -5.14
N SER A 51 25.58 -3.64 -4.54
CA SER A 51 24.63 -2.76 -3.87
C SER A 51 23.51 -2.28 -4.81
N PHE A 52 23.83 -1.98 -6.07
CA PHE A 52 22.84 -1.53 -7.06
C PHE A 52 21.82 -2.62 -7.39
N LYS A 53 22.30 -3.83 -7.71
CA LYS A 53 21.39 -4.98 -7.95
C LYS A 53 20.48 -5.25 -6.75
N GLY A 54 21.03 -5.13 -5.53
CA GLY A 54 20.28 -5.29 -4.29
C GLY A 54 19.19 -4.23 -4.12
N ILE A 55 19.46 -2.95 -4.45
CA ILE A 55 18.47 -1.86 -4.39
C ILE A 55 17.33 -2.13 -5.38
N VAL A 56 17.64 -2.39 -6.64
CA VAL A 56 16.62 -2.66 -7.66
C VAL A 56 15.77 -3.87 -7.27
N TYR A 57 16.40 -4.96 -6.83
CA TYR A 57 15.69 -6.13 -6.35
C TYR A 57 14.78 -5.81 -5.14
N SER A 58 15.28 -5.03 -4.19
CA SER A 58 14.51 -4.64 -3.00
C SER A 58 13.25 -3.81 -3.35
N TRP A 59 13.33 -2.92 -4.32
CA TRP A 59 12.17 -2.14 -4.78
C TRP A 59 11.17 -3.02 -5.56
N ALA A 60 11.68 -3.89 -6.43
CA ALA A 60 10.83 -4.77 -7.23
C ALA A 60 10.18 -5.90 -6.42
N ASN A 61 10.72 -6.23 -5.25
CA ASN A 61 10.32 -7.39 -4.45
C ASN A 61 8.84 -7.39 -4.07
N ILE A 62 8.22 -6.22 -3.88
CA ILE A 62 6.79 -6.12 -3.57
C ILE A 62 5.89 -6.64 -4.71
N ALA A 63 6.37 -6.51 -5.95
CA ALA A 63 5.66 -7.01 -7.14
C ALA A 63 5.97 -8.48 -7.46
N MET A 64 6.83 -9.12 -6.65
CA MET A 64 7.28 -10.50 -6.83
C MET A 64 6.83 -11.40 -5.68
N PRO A 65 5.54 -11.82 -5.62
CA PRO A 65 5.02 -12.64 -4.52
C PRO A 65 5.77 -13.97 -4.34
N TRP A 66 6.36 -14.47 -5.40
CA TRP A 66 7.14 -15.69 -5.40
C TRP A 66 8.54 -15.55 -4.80
N SER A 67 9.06 -14.33 -4.64
CA SER A 67 10.42 -14.08 -4.13
C SER A 67 10.50 -14.19 -2.61
N MET A 68 9.40 -13.94 -1.92
CA MET A 68 9.29 -14.05 -0.46
C MET A 68 8.55 -15.32 -0.08
N GLU A 69 9.12 -16.09 0.84
CA GLU A 69 8.54 -17.36 1.30
C GLU A 69 7.16 -17.15 1.96
N SER A 70 7.04 -16.15 2.82
CA SER A 70 5.76 -15.83 3.48
C SER A 70 4.65 -15.51 2.49
N THR A 71 4.93 -14.79 1.43
CA THR A 71 3.94 -14.41 0.41
C THR A 71 3.56 -15.58 -0.49
N ARG A 72 4.54 -16.43 -0.78
CA ARG A 72 4.33 -17.64 -1.59
C ARG A 72 3.38 -18.63 -0.92
N HIS A 73 3.51 -18.80 0.40
CA HIS A 73 2.63 -19.69 1.17
C HIS A 73 1.30 -19.05 1.55
N MET A 74 1.19 -17.72 1.49
CA MET A 74 0.00 -16.96 1.85
C MET A 74 -0.54 -16.14 0.68
N SER A 75 -0.66 -16.72 -0.50
CA SER A 75 -1.12 -16.06 -1.73
C SER A 75 -2.46 -15.34 -1.57
N PHE A 76 -3.39 -15.93 -0.82
CA PHE A 76 -4.68 -15.31 -0.53
C PHE A 76 -4.55 -13.95 0.20
N PHE A 77 -3.66 -13.85 1.18
CA PHE A 77 -3.40 -12.57 1.87
C PHE A 77 -2.67 -11.56 0.98
N TYR A 78 -1.83 -12.05 0.06
CA TYR A 78 -1.18 -11.19 -0.91
C TYR A 78 -2.19 -10.61 -1.93
N ILE A 79 -3.13 -11.41 -2.42
CA ILE A 79 -4.20 -10.92 -3.31
C ILE A 79 -5.04 -9.85 -2.59
N GLN A 80 -5.44 -10.09 -1.34
CA GLN A 80 -6.14 -9.07 -0.54
C GLN A 80 -5.32 -7.78 -0.38
N PHE A 81 -4.01 -7.91 -0.16
CA PHE A 81 -3.10 -6.78 -0.09
C PHE A 81 -3.12 -5.97 -1.38
N VAL A 82 -2.97 -6.63 -2.54
CA VAL A 82 -2.96 -5.98 -3.85
C VAL A 82 -4.29 -5.28 -4.14
N VAL A 83 -5.42 -5.97 -3.98
CA VAL A 83 -6.77 -5.42 -4.23
C VAL A 83 -7.01 -4.19 -3.36
N PHE A 84 -6.68 -4.28 -2.07
CA PHE A 84 -6.89 -3.16 -1.14
C PHE A 84 -6.03 -1.94 -1.50
N HIS A 85 -4.76 -2.14 -1.87
CA HIS A 85 -3.87 -1.04 -2.27
C HIS A 85 -4.25 -0.43 -3.62
N LEU A 86 -4.70 -1.24 -4.58
CA LEU A 86 -5.23 -0.73 -5.85
C LEU A 86 -6.49 0.11 -5.64
N ALA A 87 -7.38 -0.32 -4.73
CA ALA A 87 -8.57 0.45 -4.40
C ALA A 87 -8.23 1.79 -3.74
N VAL A 88 -7.27 1.82 -2.82
CA VAL A 88 -6.80 3.07 -2.19
C VAL A 88 -6.18 4.00 -3.24
N ALA A 89 -5.33 3.46 -4.13
CA ALA A 89 -4.73 4.24 -5.23
C ALA A 89 -5.80 4.78 -6.20
N ALA A 90 -6.79 3.95 -6.56
CA ALA A 90 -7.90 4.36 -7.41
C ALA A 90 -8.77 5.45 -6.73
N ASN A 91 -8.97 5.35 -5.42
CA ASN A 91 -9.67 6.37 -4.64
C ASN A 91 -8.95 7.72 -4.67
N ILE A 92 -7.64 7.71 -4.43
CA ILE A 92 -6.81 8.93 -4.54
C ILE A 92 -6.89 9.47 -5.97
N GLY A 93 -6.77 8.62 -6.99
CA GLY A 93 -6.93 9.02 -8.39
C GLY A 93 -8.29 9.63 -8.69
N MET A 94 -9.36 9.04 -8.19
CA MET A 94 -10.74 9.51 -8.36
C MET A 94 -10.93 10.92 -7.76
N SER A 95 -10.30 11.25 -6.64
CA SER A 95 -10.39 12.59 -6.04
C SER A 95 -9.80 13.70 -6.91
N LEU A 96 -8.89 13.35 -7.81
CA LEU A 96 -8.33 14.27 -8.82
C LEU A 96 -9.12 14.22 -10.13
N VAL A 97 -9.57 13.03 -10.53
CA VAL A 97 -10.29 12.84 -11.81
C VAL A 97 -11.65 13.52 -11.80
N ILE A 98 -12.40 13.43 -10.72
CA ILE A 98 -13.75 14.03 -10.64
C ILE A 98 -13.72 15.55 -10.89
N PRO A 99 -12.89 16.36 -10.21
CA PRO A 99 -12.88 17.81 -10.44
C PRO A 99 -12.14 18.21 -11.72
N TYR A 100 -11.02 17.55 -12.09
CA TYR A 100 -10.13 18.05 -13.14
C TYR A 100 -10.27 17.33 -14.48
N ALA A 101 -10.79 16.10 -14.50
CA ALA A 101 -10.95 15.30 -15.72
C ALA A 101 -12.25 14.46 -15.70
N PRO A 102 -13.44 15.07 -15.44
CA PRO A 102 -14.69 14.32 -15.24
C PRO A 102 -15.08 13.47 -16.45
N GLY A 103 -14.55 13.78 -17.63
CA GLY A 103 -14.76 12.99 -18.83
C GLY A 103 -14.31 11.53 -18.72
N LEU A 104 -13.29 11.25 -17.89
CA LEU A 104 -12.80 9.90 -17.65
C LEU A 104 -13.78 9.03 -16.83
N MET A 105 -14.73 9.65 -16.13
CA MET A 105 -15.77 8.96 -15.37
C MET A 105 -17.06 8.73 -16.20
N LYS A 106 -17.12 9.17 -17.46
CA LYS A 106 -18.30 8.96 -18.32
C LYS A 106 -18.50 7.52 -18.80
N PRO A 107 -17.44 6.74 -19.16
CA PRO A 107 -17.64 5.36 -19.62
C PRO A 107 -18.19 4.49 -18.49
N MET A 108 -19.34 3.86 -18.70
CA MET A 108 -19.99 2.99 -17.72
C MET A 108 -19.05 1.86 -17.24
N ILE A 109 -18.20 1.35 -18.13
CA ILE A 109 -17.24 0.28 -17.78
C ILE A 109 -16.25 0.75 -16.71
N VAL A 110 -15.74 1.98 -16.79
CA VAL A 110 -14.82 2.55 -15.81
C VAL A 110 -15.51 2.66 -14.45
N VAL A 111 -16.72 3.20 -14.42
CA VAL A 111 -17.51 3.33 -13.19
C VAL A 111 -17.76 1.96 -12.56
N ARG A 112 -18.17 0.97 -13.35
CA ARG A 112 -18.43 -0.38 -12.84
C ARG A 112 -17.17 -1.07 -12.30
N LEU A 113 -16.05 -0.95 -13.00
CA LEU A 113 -14.77 -1.49 -12.53
C LEU A 113 -14.34 -0.85 -11.19
N LEU A 114 -14.48 0.47 -11.07
CA LEU A 114 -14.19 1.16 -9.80
C LEU A 114 -15.13 0.71 -8.69
N GLN A 115 -16.43 0.61 -8.95
CA GLN A 115 -17.41 0.15 -7.97
C GLN A 115 -17.10 -1.28 -7.48
N ILE A 116 -16.76 -2.20 -8.39
CA ILE A 116 -16.37 -3.57 -8.05
C ILE A 116 -15.09 -3.57 -7.20
N LEU A 117 -14.10 -2.78 -7.59
CA LEU A 117 -12.83 -2.67 -6.86
C LEU A 117 -13.04 -2.13 -5.44
N PHE A 118 -13.84 -1.08 -5.28
CA PHE A 118 -14.14 -0.49 -3.97
C PHE A 118 -14.99 -1.42 -3.11
N ALA A 119 -15.96 -2.13 -3.69
CA ALA A 119 -16.75 -3.12 -2.97
C ALA A 119 -15.89 -4.30 -2.48
N ALA A 120 -14.98 -4.80 -3.32
CA ALA A 120 -14.02 -5.83 -2.94
C ALA A 120 -13.10 -5.35 -1.81
N ALA A 121 -12.58 -4.12 -1.89
CA ALA A 121 -11.75 -3.54 -0.84
C ALA A 121 -12.52 -3.34 0.47
N CYS A 122 -13.77 -2.90 0.41
CA CYS A 122 -14.65 -2.78 1.57
C CYS A 122 -14.85 -4.15 2.24
N ALA A 123 -15.17 -5.20 1.48
CA ALA A 123 -15.31 -6.55 2.00
C ALA A 123 -14.02 -7.08 2.66
N ILE A 124 -12.85 -6.83 2.03
CA ILE A 124 -11.54 -7.16 2.59
C ILE A 124 -11.29 -6.38 3.89
N GLY A 125 -11.63 -5.10 3.94
CA GLY A 125 -11.51 -4.26 5.13
C GLY A 125 -12.34 -4.79 6.30
N CYS A 126 -13.61 -5.12 6.05
CA CYS A 126 -14.51 -5.74 7.02
C CYS A 126 -13.97 -7.09 7.52
N TYR A 127 -13.51 -7.95 6.61
CA TYR A 127 -12.90 -9.24 6.97
C TYR A 127 -11.66 -9.06 7.85
N ARG A 128 -10.78 -8.12 7.51
CA ARG A 128 -9.57 -7.84 8.29
C ARG A 128 -9.90 -7.24 9.66
N MET A 129 -10.93 -6.39 9.74
CA MET A 129 -11.42 -5.85 11.01
C MET A 129 -11.97 -6.97 11.90
N PHE A 130 -12.83 -7.82 11.36
CA PHE A 130 -13.36 -8.98 12.06
C PHE A 130 -12.25 -9.90 12.57
N ARG A 131 -11.27 -10.24 11.72
CA ARG A 131 -10.12 -11.06 12.10
C ARG A 131 -9.30 -10.44 13.23
N ARG A 132 -9.10 -9.11 13.24
CA ARG A 132 -8.39 -8.41 14.33
C ARG A 132 -9.16 -8.47 15.66
N LEU A 133 -10.48 -8.36 15.59
CA LEU A 133 -11.32 -8.41 16.78
C LEU A 133 -11.46 -9.82 17.35
N SER A 134 -11.54 -10.83 16.49
CA SER A 134 -11.80 -12.22 16.88
C SER A 134 -10.54 -12.98 17.31
N ASN A 135 -9.36 -12.63 16.76
CA ASN A 135 -8.12 -13.36 17.04
C ASN A 135 -7.32 -12.69 18.18
N PRO A 136 -7.14 -13.37 19.34
CA PRO A 136 -6.42 -12.80 20.48
C PRO A 136 -4.98 -12.38 20.15
N ALA A 137 -4.24 -13.15 19.36
CA ALA A 137 -2.88 -12.82 18.96
C ALA A 137 -2.84 -11.57 18.09
N MET A 138 -3.80 -11.42 17.16
CA MET A 138 -3.91 -10.21 16.34
C MET A 138 -4.27 -8.98 17.17
N ARG A 139 -5.12 -9.14 18.20
CA ARG A 139 -5.46 -8.04 19.13
C ARG A 139 -4.25 -7.56 19.91
N LEU A 140 -3.41 -8.47 20.40
CA LEU A 140 -2.20 -8.13 21.18
C LEU A 140 -1.20 -7.28 20.38
N ILE A 141 -1.05 -7.53 19.07
CA ILE A 141 -0.11 -6.81 18.21
C ILE A 141 -0.73 -5.58 17.53
N SER A 142 -2.05 -5.36 17.69
CA SER A 142 -2.74 -4.22 17.07
C SER A 142 -2.83 -3.05 18.03
N THR A 143 -2.53 -1.87 17.51
CA THR A 143 -2.68 -0.59 18.22
C THR A 143 -4.01 0.08 17.88
N PRO A 144 -4.50 1.06 18.66
CA PRO A 144 -5.70 1.83 18.31
C PRO A 144 -5.65 2.42 16.90
N ASP A 145 -4.49 2.90 16.44
CA ASP A 145 -4.30 3.42 15.08
C ASP A 145 -4.53 2.36 13.99
N ASP A 146 -4.19 1.10 14.25
CA ASP A 146 -4.44 0.01 13.29
C ASP A 146 -5.94 -0.25 13.08
N PHE A 147 -6.74 -0.13 14.14
CA PHE A 147 -8.20 -0.25 14.06
C PHE A 147 -8.82 0.96 13.39
N PHE A 148 -8.41 2.16 13.82
CA PHE A 148 -8.96 3.40 13.30
C PHE A 148 -8.63 3.57 11.81
N SER A 149 -7.38 3.39 11.42
CA SER A 149 -6.95 3.49 10.02
C SER A 149 -7.67 2.48 9.12
N LEU A 150 -7.83 1.23 9.58
CA LEU A 150 -8.54 0.21 8.81
C LEU A 150 -10.04 0.54 8.69
N ALA A 151 -10.70 0.96 9.78
CA ALA A 151 -12.10 1.37 9.77
C ALA A 151 -12.32 2.54 8.81
N LEU A 152 -11.50 3.58 8.93
CA LEU A 152 -11.58 4.78 8.11
C LEU A 152 -11.41 4.46 6.62
N LEU A 153 -10.39 3.66 6.23
CA LEU A 153 -10.18 3.22 4.85
C LEU A 153 -11.36 2.39 4.32
N THR A 154 -11.92 1.53 5.16
CA THR A 154 -13.07 0.68 4.79
C THR A 154 -14.32 1.52 4.52
N VAL A 155 -14.62 2.48 5.41
CA VAL A 155 -15.75 3.40 5.25
C VAL A 155 -15.55 4.31 4.04
N TRP A 156 -14.33 4.76 3.78
CA TRP A 156 -14.02 5.55 2.59
C TRP A 156 -14.23 4.75 1.29
N CYS A 157 -13.76 3.51 1.22
CA CYS A 157 -14.04 2.62 0.09
C CYS A 157 -15.57 2.40 -0.10
N PHE A 158 -16.31 2.25 0.99
CA PHE A 158 -17.76 2.13 0.94
C PHE A 158 -18.42 3.40 0.35
N ALA A 159 -18.06 4.59 0.85
CA ALA A 159 -18.56 5.85 0.32
C ALA A 159 -18.23 6.05 -1.16
N SER A 160 -17.06 5.58 -1.58
CA SER A 160 -16.58 5.70 -2.97
C SER A 160 -17.38 4.88 -3.97
N ILE A 161 -18.03 3.78 -3.54
CA ILE A 161 -18.95 3.01 -4.41
C ILE A 161 -20.08 3.91 -4.93
N PHE A 162 -20.59 4.78 -4.06
CA PHE A 162 -21.71 5.68 -4.39
C PHE A 162 -21.24 6.98 -5.06
N ALA A 163 -20.00 7.40 -4.82
CA ALA A 163 -19.41 8.57 -5.44
C ALA A 163 -18.90 8.31 -6.87
N ALA A 164 -18.48 7.07 -7.18
CA ALA A 164 -17.90 6.70 -8.47
C ALA A 164 -18.75 7.02 -9.69
N PRO A 165 -20.11 6.94 -9.68
CA PRO A 165 -20.92 7.34 -10.81
C PRO A 165 -20.81 8.82 -11.19
N ASN A 166 -20.33 9.67 -10.26
CA ASN A 166 -20.16 11.12 -10.46
C ASN A 166 -21.45 11.78 -11.00
N ARG A 167 -22.58 11.54 -10.35
CA ARG A 167 -23.92 11.98 -10.74
C ARG A 167 -24.50 12.98 -9.73
N PRO A 168 -24.00 14.25 -9.71
CA PRO A 168 -24.53 15.30 -8.82
C PRO A 168 -25.98 15.67 -9.14
N ASP A 169 -26.45 15.37 -10.36
CA ASP A 169 -27.84 15.52 -10.82
C ASP A 169 -28.83 14.63 -10.06
N LEU A 170 -28.40 13.46 -9.57
CA LEU A 170 -29.21 12.55 -8.76
C LEU A 170 -29.11 12.82 -7.26
N GLY A 171 -28.17 13.67 -6.85
CA GLY A 171 -27.92 14.03 -5.48
C GLY A 171 -26.43 14.21 -5.17
N GLU A 172 -26.11 15.27 -4.46
CA GLU A 172 -24.71 15.62 -4.16
C GLU A 172 -24.13 14.92 -2.92
N GLY A 173 -24.99 14.29 -2.12
CA GLY A 173 -24.61 13.65 -0.83
C GLY A 173 -23.43 12.67 -0.94
N PRO A 174 -23.45 11.70 -1.86
CA PRO A 174 -22.35 10.75 -2.01
C PRO A 174 -21.00 11.41 -2.33
N LEU A 175 -21.00 12.42 -3.19
CA LEU A 175 -19.80 13.18 -3.54
C LEU A 175 -19.30 14.03 -2.35
N MET A 176 -20.22 14.68 -1.63
CA MET A 176 -19.89 15.44 -0.43
C MET A 176 -19.20 14.59 0.62
N VAL A 177 -19.80 13.43 0.97
CA VAL A 177 -19.21 12.48 1.93
C VAL A 177 -17.84 12.01 1.48
N TYR A 178 -17.72 11.64 0.21
CA TYR A 178 -16.46 11.18 -0.36
C TYR A 178 -15.36 12.25 -0.25
N PHE A 179 -15.63 13.48 -0.67
CA PHE A 179 -14.62 14.54 -0.65
C PHE A 179 -14.28 15.02 0.77
N ILE A 180 -15.25 15.09 1.68
CA ILE A 180 -14.98 15.41 3.08
C ILE A 180 -14.09 14.34 3.71
N MET A 181 -14.38 13.06 3.48
CA MET A 181 -13.52 11.97 3.96
C MET A 181 -12.13 12.02 3.34
N THR A 182 -12.03 12.33 2.05
CA THR A 182 -10.73 12.46 1.37
C THR A 182 -9.91 13.60 1.96
N ALA A 183 -10.51 14.77 2.21
CA ALA A 183 -9.82 15.87 2.87
C ALA A 183 -9.35 15.51 4.27
N PHE A 184 -10.19 14.81 5.05
CA PHE A 184 -9.81 14.29 6.36
C PHE A 184 -8.61 13.32 6.25
N PHE A 185 -8.61 12.42 5.27
CA PHE A 185 -7.48 11.52 5.00
C PHE A 185 -6.19 12.27 4.72
N LEU A 186 -6.24 13.27 3.86
CA LEU A 186 -5.06 14.05 3.49
C LEU A 186 -4.41 14.73 4.71
N VAL A 187 -5.23 15.13 5.69
CA VAL A 187 -4.74 15.71 6.96
C VAL A 187 -4.26 14.63 7.94
N TYR A 188 -4.98 13.51 8.04
CA TYR A 188 -4.70 12.43 9.01
C TYR A 188 -3.52 11.54 8.62
N VAL A 189 -3.43 11.17 7.34
CA VAL A 189 -2.45 10.18 6.83
C VAL A 189 -1.00 10.51 7.21
N PRO A 190 -0.52 11.76 7.13
CA PRO A 190 0.84 12.07 7.54
C PRO A 190 1.19 11.64 8.97
N PHE A 191 0.22 11.58 9.88
CA PHE A 191 0.44 11.29 11.30
C PHE A 191 0.13 9.83 11.67
N SER A 192 -0.39 9.06 10.74
CA SER A 192 -0.80 7.66 10.92
C SER A 192 0.21 6.67 10.37
N LYS A 193 0.01 5.38 10.66
CA LYS A 193 0.76 4.28 10.06
C LYS A 193 0.53 4.16 8.55
N ILE A 194 -0.51 4.77 8.00
CA ILE A 194 -0.77 4.80 6.55
C ILE A 194 0.37 5.51 5.81
N SER A 195 1.10 6.44 6.46
CA SER A 195 2.25 7.13 5.85
C SER A 195 3.44 6.22 5.49
N HIS A 196 3.34 4.90 5.70
CA HIS A 196 4.40 3.94 5.35
C HIS A 196 4.83 4.02 3.88
N TYR A 197 3.94 4.39 2.95
CA TYR A 197 4.27 4.54 1.54
C TYR A 197 5.31 5.64 1.28
N LEU A 198 5.33 6.69 2.10
CA LEU A 198 6.34 7.75 2.02
C LEU A 198 7.73 7.23 2.36
N TYR A 199 7.83 6.35 3.36
CA TYR A 199 9.12 5.82 3.84
C TYR A 199 9.56 4.58 3.07
N TYR A 200 8.67 3.91 2.35
CA TYR A 200 8.94 2.68 1.63
C TYR A 200 10.14 2.78 0.68
N PRO A 201 10.23 3.78 -0.24
CA PRO A 201 11.37 3.87 -1.16
C PRO A 201 12.70 4.04 -0.42
N PHE A 202 12.74 4.79 0.68
CA PHE A 202 13.95 5.00 1.48
C PHE A 202 14.37 3.73 2.23
N THR A 203 13.44 3.09 2.92
CA THR A 203 13.73 1.85 3.65
C THR A 203 14.20 0.74 2.71
N ARG A 204 13.59 0.62 1.53
CA ARG A 204 13.98 -0.36 0.53
C ARG A 204 15.32 -0.03 -0.14
N PHE A 205 15.63 1.24 -0.31
CA PHE A 205 16.94 1.68 -0.77
C PHE A 205 18.05 1.25 0.20
N TYR A 206 17.93 1.62 1.47
CA TYR A 206 18.96 1.28 2.46
C TYR A 206 19.08 -0.23 2.69
N PHE A 207 17.96 -0.93 2.79
CA PHE A 207 17.94 -2.37 2.96
C PHE A 207 18.54 -3.09 1.75
N GLY A 208 18.12 -2.71 0.55
CA GLY A 208 18.66 -3.27 -0.69
C GLY A 208 20.14 -3.02 -0.88
N ARG A 209 20.61 -1.82 -0.53
CA ARG A 209 22.04 -1.47 -0.57
C ARG A 209 22.86 -2.39 0.34
N THR A 210 22.43 -2.57 1.58
CA THR A 210 23.12 -3.41 2.56
C THR A 210 23.07 -4.89 2.16
N MET A 211 21.91 -5.41 1.79
CA MET A 211 21.78 -6.82 1.41
C MET A 211 22.47 -7.13 0.07
N GLY A 212 22.50 -6.18 -0.86
CA GLY A 212 23.26 -6.31 -2.11
C GLY A 212 24.76 -6.30 -1.88
N TYR A 213 25.26 -5.43 -0.99
CA TYR A 213 26.66 -5.40 -0.58
C TYR A 213 27.11 -6.71 0.06
N ARG A 214 26.25 -7.31 0.91
CA ARG A 214 26.51 -8.62 1.52
C ARG A 214 26.38 -9.80 0.55
N GLY A 215 25.91 -9.59 -0.69
CA GLY A 215 25.66 -10.67 -1.66
C GLY A 215 24.42 -11.52 -1.38
N VAL A 216 23.52 -11.07 -0.47
CA VAL A 216 22.26 -11.75 -0.14
C VAL A 216 21.19 -11.44 -1.18
N TYR A 217 21.19 -10.24 -1.75
CA TYR A 217 20.24 -9.81 -2.77
C TYR A 217 20.94 -9.66 -4.15
N PRO A 218 20.29 -10.08 -5.25
CA PRO A 218 19.02 -10.86 -5.34
C PRO A 218 19.10 -12.24 -4.71
N ILE A 219 17.98 -12.70 -4.10
CA ILE A 219 17.93 -14.04 -3.52
C ILE A 219 18.08 -15.08 -4.62
N LYS A 220 19.17 -15.84 -4.60
CA LYS A 220 19.38 -17.01 -5.46
C LYS A 220 18.71 -18.20 -4.79
N ARG A 221 17.73 -18.80 -5.45
CA ARG A 221 17.17 -20.07 -4.99
C ARG A 221 18.21 -21.15 -5.21
N VAL A 222 18.74 -21.71 -4.14
CA VAL A 222 19.48 -22.94 -4.20
C VAL A 222 18.41 -24.03 -4.43
N THR A 223 18.36 -24.59 -5.64
CA THR A 223 17.66 -25.86 -5.89
C THR A 223 18.35 -26.89 -5.02
N GLN A 224 17.71 -27.27 -3.92
CA GLN A 224 18.20 -28.44 -3.16
C GLN A 224 18.26 -29.61 -4.15
N PRO A 225 19.40 -30.31 -4.24
CA PRO A 225 19.47 -31.53 -5.02
C PRO A 225 18.33 -32.45 -4.53
N LYS A 226 17.54 -32.99 -5.47
CA LYS A 226 16.54 -34.00 -5.12
C LYS A 226 17.23 -35.02 -4.25
N PRO A 227 16.64 -35.43 -3.10
CA PRO A 227 17.23 -36.50 -2.29
C PRO A 227 17.44 -37.68 -3.25
N THR A 228 18.69 -38.05 -3.41
CA THR A 228 19.05 -39.29 -4.17
C THR A 228 18.40 -40.41 -3.40
N ASN A 229 17.45 -41.05 -4.03
CA ASN A 229 16.74 -42.21 -3.49
C ASN A 229 17.76 -43.34 -3.39
N ASN A 230 18.54 -43.37 -2.32
CA ASN A 230 19.48 -44.43 -2.01
C ASN A 230 18.67 -45.70 -1.63
N LYS A 231 17.98 -46.26 -2.62
CA LYS A 231 17.57 -47.66 -2.58
C LYS A 231 18.83 -48.49 -2.75
N GLY A 232 19.50 -48.84 -1.68
CA GLY A 232 20.65 -49.73 -1.82
C GLY A 232 21.57 -49.81 -0.61
N ILE A 233 21.07 -49.76 0.62
CA ILE A 233 21.81 -50.32 1.75
C ILE A 233 20.99 -51.52 2.22
N LYS A 234 21.25 -52.69 1.61
CA LYS A 234 20.88 -53.97 2.21
C LYS A 234 21.74 -54.10 3.45
N SER A 235 21.11 -54.14 4.62
CA SER A 235 21.72 -54.58 5.86
C SER A 235 22.25 -56.01 5.70
N ILE A 236 23.52 -56.18 5.92
CA ILE A 236 24.16 -57.48 6.26
C ILE A 236 24.01 -57.69 7.74
#